data_7715799cb1a34df0e2a01296e67486bf
#
_entry.id   7715799cb1a34df0e2a01296e67486bf
#
_cell.length_a   1.000
_cell.length_b   1.000
_cell.length_c   1.000
_cell.angle_alpha   90.00
_cell.angle_beta   90.00
_cell.angle_gamma   90.00
#
_symmetry.space_group_name_H-M   'P 1'
#
loop_
_entity.id
_entity.type
_entity.pdbx_description
1 polymer ?
#
loop_
_entity_poly.entity_id
_entity_poly.type
_entity_poly.pdbx_seq_one_letter_code
_entity_poly.pdbx_strand_id
1 'polypeptide(L)'
;MIGTRLSVFIASSLDGYIATRDGSLAWLEEAAKRDEDYGYEAFLNSVDALAMGRGTYDHIAHLDPLPFGSRPVFVFTHRPPAPRNGVTFWQVSPRAALGRWTAMGLVRVYVDGGRLISDFLAEGLIDDMFLTKVPVLLGDGLPLFHPIGVSTALRLESVQSWPSGFVNLTYSRARQHGEMAGGSSPSGER
;
A
#
# COMPACT_ATOMS: atom_id res chain seq x y z
N MET A 1 -6.90 22.82 2.45
CA MET A 1 -6.87 21.82 1.37
C MET A 1 -6.77 20.45 2.02
N ILE A 2 -7.64 19.52 1.64
CA ILE A 2 -7.56 18.12 2.10
C ILE A 2 -6.33 17.53 1.39
N GLY A 3 -5.38 17.00 2.16
CA GLY A 3 -4.17 16.37 1.59
C GLY A 3 -4.51 15.04 0.89
N THR A 4 -3.66 14.61 -0.03
CA THR A 4 -3.79 13.29 -0.70
C THR A 4 -3.64 12.17 0.33
N ARG A 5 -4.58 11.24 0.37
CA ARG A 5 -4.55 10.03 1.19
C ARG A 5 -3.79 8.93 0.46
N LEU A 6 -2.92 8.22 1.17
CA LEU A 6 -2.16 7.10 0.61
C LEU A 6 -2.64 5.79 1.23
N SER A 7 -3.11 4.89 0.37
CA SER A 7 -3.74 3.64 0.76
C SER A 7 -3.02 2.45 0.15
N VAL A 8 -2.94 1.36 0.90
CA VAL A 8 -2.40 0.08 0.44
C VAL A 8 -3.53 -0.93 0.33
N PHE A 9 -3.55 -1.71 -0.74
CA PHE A 9 -4.37 -2.91 -0.86
C PHE A 9 -3.48 -4.04 -1.37
N ILE A 10 -3.24 -5.05 -0.55
CA ILE A 10 -2.28 -6.10 -0.91
C ILE A 10 -2.58 -7.42 -0.20
N ALA A 11 -2.39 -8.53 -0.93
CA ALA A 11 -2.42 -9.86 -0.36
C ALA A 11 -1.03 -10.31 0.07
N SER A 12 -0.96 -11.09 1.13
CA SER A 12 0.26 -11.76 1.54
C SER A 12 -0.03 -13.16 2.06
N SER A 13 0.94 -14.05 1.93
CA SER A 13 0.92 -15.34 2.63
C SER A 13 0.79 -15.13 4.15
N LEU A 14 0.45 -16.17 4.88
CA LEU A 14 0.33 -16.09 6.33
C LEU A 14 1.65 -15.69 6.99
N ASP A 15 2.78 -16.15 6.45
CA ASP A 15 4.13 -15.82 6.88
C ASP A 15 4.71 -14.52 6.28
N GLY A 16 3.88 -13.74 5.53
CA GLY A 16 4.17 -12.35 5.21
C GLY A 16 4.86 -12.07 3.88
N TYR A 17 4.88 -13.01 2.96
CA TYR A 17 5.41 -12.82 1.61
C TYR A 17 4.32 -12.43 0.62
N ILE A 18 4.67 -11.59 -0.36
CA ILE A 18 3.77 -11.15 -1.43
C ILE A 18 3.99 -11.88 -2.75
N ALA A 19 5.15 -12.50 -2.93
CA ALA A 19 5.52 -13.28 -4.09
C ALA A 19 6.59 -14.30 -3.69
N THR A 20 6.80 -15.32 -4.49
CA THR A 20 7.96 -16.21 -4.38
C THR A 20 9.27 -15.47 -4.71
N ARG A 21 10.43 -16.07 -4.48
CA ARG A 21 11.74 -15.41 -4.75
C ARG A 21 11.92 -14.96 -6.19
N ASP A 22 11.38 -15.71 -7.15
CA ASP A 22 11.37 -15.38 -8.58
C ASP A 22 10.28 -14.40 -9.01
N GLY A 23 9.47 -13.93 -8.04
CA GLY A 23 8.40 -12.96 -8.26
C GLY A 23 7.06 -13.55 -8.70
N SER A 24 6.91 -14.88 -8.71
CA SER A 24 5.65 -15.53 -9.12
C SER A 24 4.53 -15.29 -8.10
N LEU A 25 3.31 -15.10 -8.63
CA LEU A 25 2.05 -14.96 -7.89
C LEU A 25 1.14 -16.18 -8.03
N ALA A 26 1.60 -17.28 -8.65
CA ALA A 26 0.80 -18.47 -8.92
C ALA A 26 0.13 -19.03 -7.65
N TRP A 27 0.82 -18.99 -6.51
CA TRP A 27 0.29 -19.43 -5.22
C TRP A 27 -0.97 -18.65 -4.80
N LEU A 28 -1.04 -17.35 -5.14
CA LEU A 28 -2.20 -16.51 -4.84
C LEU A 28 -3.35 -16.82 -5.79
N GLU A 29 -3.07 -16.98 -7.08
CA GLU A 29 -4.05 -17.34 -8.10
C GLU A 29 -4.67 -18.73 -7.83
N GLU A 30 -3.88 -19.70 -7.38
CA GLU A 30 -4.33 -21.03 -6.99
C GLU A 30 -5.21 -21.02 -5.74
N ALA A 31 -4.90 -20.16 -4.76
CA ALA A 31 -5.65 -20.05 -3.51
C ALA A 31 -6.95 -19.24 -3.68
N ALA A 32 -6.97 -18.27 -4.60
CA ALA A 32 -8.11 -17.40 -4.81
C ALA A 32 -9.30 -18.12 -5.41
N LYS A 33 -10.52 -17.73 -5.02
CA LYS A 33 -11.77 -18.20 -5.62
C LYS A 33 -12.27 -17.22 -6.66
N ARG A 34 -12.79 -17.72 -7.78
CA ARG A 34 -13.24 -16.89 -8.91
C ARG A 34 -14.45 -16.02 -8.62
N ASP A 35 -15.24 -16.38 -7.62
CA ASP A 35 -16.47 -15.71 -7.18
C ASP A 35 -16.23 -14.78 -5.97
N GLU A 36 -14.99 -14.63 -5.53
CA GLU A 36 -14.62 -13.74 -4.44
C GLU A 36 -13.65 -12.67 -4.97
N ASP A 37 -13.99 -11.38 -4.83
CA ASP A 37 -13.12 -10.26 -5.23
C ASP A 37 -12.30 -9.67 -4.07
N TYR A 38 -12.54 -10.17 -2.86
CA TYR A 38 -11.86 -9.75 -1.62
C TYR A 38 -11.95 -8.24 -1.33
N GLY A 39 -12.93 -7.54 -1.93
CA GLY A 39 -13.12 -6.10 -1.79
C GLY A 39 -12.24 -5.24 -2.71
N TYR A 40 -11.55 -5.86 -3.67
CA TYR A 40 -10.62 -5.16 -4.56
C TYR A 40 -11.32 -4.17 -5.48
N GLU A 41 -12.47 -4.53 -6.07
CA GLU A 41 -13.21 -3.66 -6.98
C GLU A 41 -13.68 -2.38 -6.26
N ALA A 42 -14.26 -2.54 -5.07
CA ALA A 42 -14.69 -1.40 -4.26
C ALA A 42 -13.51 -0.50 -3.87
N PHE A 43 -12.36 -1.09 -3.51
CA PHE A 43 -11.15 -0.34 -3.22
C PHE A 43 -10.64 0.38 -4.47
N LEU A 44 -10.51 -0.30 -5.60
CA LEU A 44 -10.02 0.28 -6.85
C LEU A 44 -10.89 1.47 -7.29
N ASN A 45 -12.22 1.37 -7.11
CA ASN A 45 -13.15 2.45 -7.42
C ASN A 45 -13.06 3.65 -6.47
N SER A 46 -12.37 3.51 -5.35
CA SER A 46 -12.16 4.58 -4.37
C SER A 46 -10.85 5.36 -4.55
N VAL A 47 -10.02 5.00 -5.53
CA VAL A 47 -8.71 5.64 -5.75
C VAL A 47 -8.66 6.38 -7.08
N ASP A 48 -7.91 7.48 -7.12
CA ASP A 48 -7.75 8.33 -8.30
C ASP A 48 -6.55 7.90 -9.16
N ALA A 49 -5.55 7.30 -8.56
CA ALA A 49 -4.29 6.93 -9.20
C ALA A 49 -3.63 5.74 -8.48
N LEU A 50 -2.67 5.14 -9.17
CA LEU A 50 -1.82 4.08 -8.61
C LEU A 50 -0.36 4.50 -8.60
N ALA A 51 0.36 4.05 -7.57
CA ALA A 51 1.80 4.18 -7.45
C ALA A 51 2.40 2.80 -7.18
N MET A 52 3.37 2.38 -7.97
CA MET A 52 3.99 1.07 -7.80
C MET A 52 5.49 1.09 -8.05
N GLY A 53 6.18 0.11 -7.47
CA GLY A 53 7.59 -0.11 -7.76
C GLY A 53 7.80 -0.72 -9.15
N ARG A 54 9.04 -0.66 -9.66
CA ARG A 54 9.40 -1.21 -10.96
C ARG A 54 9.09 -2.71 -11.08
N GLY A 55 9.36 -3.51 -10.04
CA GLY A 55 9.07 -4.95 -10.06
C GLY A 55 7.58 -5.25 -10.23
N THR A 56 6.72 -4.54 -9.50
CA THR A 56 5.26 -4.66 -9.64
C THR A 56 4.81 -4.28 -11.06
N TYR A 57 5.36 -3.18 -11.59
CA TYR A 57 5.05 -2.76 -12.96
C TYR A 57 5.48 -3.80 -14.01
N ASP A 58 6.69 -4.34 -13.91
CA ASP A 58 7.20 -5.33 -14.87
C ASP A 58 6.32 -6.57 -14.94
N HIS A 59 5.68 -6.94 -13.81
CA HIS A 59 4.77 -8.08 -13.73
C HIS A 59 3.52 -7.88 -14.60
N ILE A 60 3.03 -6.64 -14.73
CA ILE A 60 1.82 -6.29 -15.47
C ILE A 60 2.08 -5.55 -16.78
N ALA A 61 3.34 -5.22 -17.10
CA ALA A 61 3.69 -4.41 -18.26
C ALA A 61 3.28 -5.02 -19.60
N HIS A 62 3.11 -6.34 -19.66
CA HIS A 62 2.65 -7.08 -20.84
C HIS A 62 1.14 -6.91 -21.11
N LEU A 63 0.36 -6.44 -20.13
CA LEU A 63 -1.07 -6.23 -20.28
C LEU A 63 -1.34 -4.92 -21.03
N ASP A 64 -2.23 -4.94 -22.02
CA ASP A 64 -2.69 -3.75 -22.75
C ASP A 64 -4.18 -3.85 -23.03
N PRO A 65 -5.02 -2.97 -22.44
CA PRO A 65 -4.67 -1.93 -21.46
C PRO A 65 -4.28 -2.49 -20.08
N LEU A 66 -3.67 -1.63 -19.24
CA LEU A 66 -3.47 -1.96 -17.84
C LEU A 66 -4.81 -2.12 -17.12
N PRO A 67 -4.92 -3.03 -16.12
CA PRO A 67 -6.20 -3.39 -15.48
C PRO A 67 -6.75 -2.34 -14.49
N PHE A 68 -6.42 -1.06 -14.68
CA PHE A 68 -6.78 0.03 -13.76
C PHE A 68 -7.72 1.08 -14.39
N GLY A 69 -8.27 0.78 -15.57
CA GLY A 69 -9.12 1.71 -16.32
C GLY A 69 -8.32 2.94 -16.79
N SER A 70 -8.89 4.12 -16.65
CA SER A 70 -8.24 5.39 -17.04
C SER A 70 -7.36 6.02 -15.96
N ARG A 71 -7.14 5.34 -14.84
CA ARG A 71 -6.35 5.89 -13.72
C ARG A 71 -4.88 6.02 -14.11
N PRO A 72 -4.24 7.17 -13.85
CA PRO A 72 -2.81 7.32 -14.07
C PRO A 72 -2.01 6.39 -13.16
N VAL A 73 -0.95 5.82 -13.70
CA VAL A 73 -0.03 4.93 -13.01
C VAL A 73 1.33 5.61 -12.87
N PHE A 74 1.81 5.74 -11.64
CA PHE A 74 3.13 6.28 -11.32
C PHE A 74 4.08 5.14 -10.93
N VAL A 75 5.13 4.92 -11.72
CA VAL A 75 6.09 3.85 -11.51
C VAL A 75 7.39 4.43 -10.95
N PHE A 76 7.75 4.01 -9.75
CA PHE A 76 8.99 4.43 -9.10
C PHE A 76 10.16 3.61 -9.59
N THR A 77 11.11 4.27 -10.28
CA THR A 77 12.27 3.58 -10.87
C THR A 77 13.42 4.54 -11.17
N HIS A 78 14.64 4.05 -11.02
CA HIS A 78 15.86 4.74 -11.48
C HIS A 78 16.19 4.44 -12.95
N ARG A 79 15.52 3.44 -13.55
CA ARG A 79 15.76 2.98 -14.93
C ARG A 79 14.43 2.85 -15.65
N PRO A 80 13.85 3.97 -16.15
CA PRO A 80 12.56 3.93 -16.83
C PRO A 80 12.68 3.11 -18.13
N PRO A 81 11.69 2.26 -18.43
CA PRO A 81 11.58 1.61 -19.74
C PRO A 81 11.08 2.61 -20.78
N ALA A 82 10.73 2.10 -21.99
CA ALA A 82 10.09 2.91 -23.00
C ALA A 82 8.81 3.60 -22.47
N PRO A 83 8.53 4.84 -22.91
CA PRO A 83 7.30 5.53 -22.52
C PRO A 83 6.04 4.73 -22.86
N ARG A 84 5.03 4.81 -21.99
CA ARG A 84 3.73 4.19 -22.18
C ARG A 84 2.61 5.17 -21.79
N ASN A 85 1.55 5.22 -22.58
CA ASN A 85 0.38 6.05 -22.28
C ASN A 85 -0.24 5.67 -20.94
N GLY A 86 -0.62 6.68 -20.14
CA GLY A 86 -1.20 6.49 -18.82
C GLY A 86 -0.18 6.10 -17.73
N VAL A 87 1.11 5.96 -18.06
CA VAL A 87 2.19 5.61 -17.13
C VAL A 87 3.22 6.72 -17.05
N THR A 88 3.52 7.15 -15.84
CA THR A 88 4.57 8.13 -15.55
C THR A 88 5.68 7.49 -14.73
N PHE A 89 6.91 7.53 -15.21
CA PHE A 89 8.06 6.99 -14.50
C PHE A 89 8.72 8.07 -13.65
N TRP A 90 8.86 7.80 -12.36
CA TRP A 90 9.39 8.77 -11.39
C TRP A 90 10.63 8.25 -10.65
N GLN A 91 11.56 9.18 -10.44
CA GLN A 91 12.70 9.03 -9.53
C GLN A 91 12.61 10.15 -8.50
N VAL A 92 11.71 10.01 -7.54
CA VAL A 92 11.47 11.00 -6.50
C VAL A 92 11.31 10.31 -5.15
N SER A 93 11.53 11.05 -4.05
CA SER A 93 11.24 10.54 -2.72
C SER A 93 9.73 10.41 -2.48
N PRO A 94 9.29 9.57 -1.52
CA PRO A 94 7.89 9.43 -1.15
C PRO A 94 7.23 10.77 -0.81
N ARG A 95 7.91 11.63 -0.05
CA ARG A 95 7.38 12.95 0.34
C ARG A 95 7.24 13.89 -0.84
N ALA A 96 8.19 13.88 -1.78
CA ALA A 96 8.08 14.67 -3.00
C ALA A 96 6.94 14.19 -3.90
N ALA A 97 6.72 12.88 -3.98
CA ALA A 97 5.59 12.30 -4.70
C ALA A 97 4.25 12.73 -4.10
N LEU A 98 4.10 12.65 -2.78
CA LEU A 98 2.90 13.12 -2.07
C LEU A 98 2.60 14.59 -2.39
N GLY A 99 3.61 15.46 -2.34
CA GLY A 99 3.47 16.87 -2.71
C GLY A 99 2.98 17.08 -4.15
N ARG A 100 3.52 16.30 -5.10
CA ARG A 100 3.10 16.35 -6.51
C ARG A 100 1.65 15.87 -6.69
N TRP A 101 1.26 14.76 -6.09
CA TRP A 101 -0.12 14.24 -6.16
C TRP A 101 -1.11 15.22 -5.55
N THR A 102 -0.76 15.86 -4.43
CA THR A 102 -1.58 16.90 -3.81
C THR A 102 -1.73 18.12 -4.75
N ALA A 103 -0.64 18.54 -5.42
CA ALA A 103 -0.68 19.62 -6.40
C ALA A 103 -1.50 19.27 -7.66
N MET A 104 -1.58 17.98 -8.03
CA MET A 104 -2.43 17.46 -9.11
C MET A 104 -3.90 17.34 -8.68
N GLY A 105 -4.25 17.58 -7.41
CA GLY A 105 -5.61 17.43 -6.90
C GLY A 105 -6.07 16.00 -6.67
N LEU A 106 -5.15 15.03 -6.65
CA LEU A 106 -5.49 13.63 -6.36
C LEU A 106 -5.88 13.49 -4.89
N VAL A 107 -7.03 12.89 -4.63
CA VAL A 107 -7.58 12.74 -3.27
C VAL A 107 -7.07 11.47 -2.62
N ARG A 108 -6.95 10.36 -3.39
CA ARG A 108 -6.50 9.08 -2.88
C ARG A 108 -5.62 8.36 -3.90
N VAL A 109 -4.44 7.91 -3.46
CA VAL A 109 -3.49 7.15 -4.29
C VAL A 109 -3.27 5.77 -3.69
N TYR A 110 -3.40 4.74 -4.51
CA TYR A 110 -3.07 3.36 -4.17
C TYR A 110 -1.58 3.13 -4.31
N VAL A 111 -0.90 2.78 -3.23
CA VAL A 111 0.54 2.45 -3.20
C VAL A 111 0.69 0.93 -3.16
N ASP A 112 1.40 0.36 -4.15
CA ASP A 112 1.56 -1.08 -4.33
C ASP A 112 3.02 -1.53 -4.45
N GLY A 113 3.29 -2.75 -3.98
CA GLY A 113 4.61 -3.39 -3.97
C GLY A 113 5.38 -3.18 -2.67
N GLY A 114 5.85 -4.29 -2.07
CA GLY A 114 6.40 -4.34 -0.71
C GLY A 114 7.52 -3.32 -0.45
N ARG A 115 8.43 -3.14 -1.41
CA ARG A 115 9.51 -2.17 -1.28
C ARG A 115 8.98 -0.75 -1.24
N LEU A 116 8.11 -0.37 -2.20
CA LEU A 116 7.58 0.98 -2.26
C LEU A 116 6.70 1.28 -1.03
N ILE A 117 5.84 0.33 -0.61
CA ILE A 117 5.06 0.44 0.62
C ILE A 117 5.98 0.73 1.82
N SER A 118 7.08 -0.02 1.93
CA SER A 118 8.04 0.16 3.02
C SER A 118 8.72 1.53 3.00
N ASP A 119 9.08 2.04 1.82
CA ASP A 119 9.68 3.36 1.66
C ASP A 119 8.70 4.48 2.10
N PHE A 120 7.40 4.35 1.78
CA PHE A 120 6.36 5.29 2.24
C PHE A 120 6.05 5.15 3.75
N LEU A 121 6.09 3.93 4.28
CA LEU A 121 5.94 3.69 5.72
C LEU A 121 7.09 4.28 6.53
N ALA A 122 8.32 4.21 6.02
CA ALA A 122 9.49 4.80 6.68
C ALA A 122 9.34 6.32 6.90
N GLU A 123 8.63 7.01 6.00
CA GLU A 123 8.33 8.44 6.11
C GLU A 123 6.97 8.73 6.80
N GLY A 124 6.27 7.69 7.29
CA GLY A 124 4.98 7.83 7.97
C GLY A 124 3.87 8.35 7.05
N LEU A 125 3.89 8.02 5.76
CA LEU A 125 2.99 8.61 4.76
C LEU A 125 1.78 7.74 4.42
N ILE A 126 1.78 6.45 4.77
CA ILE A 126 0.61 5.58 4.56
C ILE A 126 -0.47 5.90 5.58
N ASP A 127 -1.69 6.14 5.12
CA ASP A 127 -2.85 6.47 5.96
C ASP A 127 -3.66 5.24 6.35
N ASP A 128 -3.86 4.33 5.40
CA ASP A 128 -4.57 3.07 5.65
C ASP A 128 -4.03 1.91 4.81
N MET A 129 -4.29 0.70 5.31
CA MET A 129 -3.87 -0.54 4.67
C MET A 129 -5.01 -1.56 4.72
N PHE A 130 -5.29 -2.15 3.57
CA PHE A 130 -6.19 -3.28 3.36
C PHE A 130 -5.31 -4.51 3.08
N LEU A 131 -5.09 -5.32 4.10
CA LEU A 131 -4.20 -6.48 4.03
C LEU A 131 -5.01 -7.76 3.96
N THR A 132 -4.88 -8.51 2.88
CA THR A 132 -5.49 -9.84 2.74
C THR A 132 -4.47 -10.89 3.15
N LYS A 133 -4.76 -11.63 4.21
CA LYS A 133 -3.98 -12.79 4.62
C LYS A 133 -4.53 -14.05 3.94
N VAL A 134 -3.67 -14.68 3.15
CA VAL A 134 -3.96 -15.93 2.45
C VAL A 134 -3.50 -17.10 3.32
N PRO A 135 -4.30 -18.18 3.49
CA PRO A 135 -3.95 -19.32 4.36
C PRO A 135 -2.90 -20.24 3.73
N VAL A 136 -1.77 -19.66 3.32
CA VAL A 136 -0.62 -20.35 2.72
C VAL A 136 0.65 -19.91 3.44
N LEU A 137 1.56 -20.84 3.69
CA LEU A 137 2.92 -20.57 4.11
C LEU A 137 3.85 -20.77 2.91
N LEU A 138 4.55 -19.74 2.49
CA LEU A 138 5.53 -19.82 1.40
C LEU A 138 6.91 -20.29 1.90
N GLY A 139 7.21 -20.07 3.19
CA GLY A 139 8.50 -20.38 3.80
C GLY A 139 9.61 -19.41 3.39
N ASP A 140 9.52 -18.83 2.20
CA ASP A 140 10.47 -17.86 1.65
C ASP A 140 9.87 -17.10 0.46
N GLY A 141 10.37 -15.89 0.19
CA GLY A 141 9.84 -15.06 -0.90
C GLY A 141 10.18 -13.58 -0.77
N LEU A 142 9.48 -12.77 -1.53
CA LEU A 142 9.56 -11.31 -1.44
C LEU A 142 8.66 -10.82 -0.29
N PRO A 143 9.23 -10.19 0.75
CA PRO A 143 8.45 -9.79 1.92
C PRO A 143 7.51 -8.62 1.61
N LEU A 144 6.36 -8.59 2.27
CA LEU A 144 5.47 -7.42 2.24
C LEU A 144 6.13 -6.20 2.89
N PHE A 145 6.73 -6.39 4.05
CA PHE A 145 7.39 -5.32 4.80
C PHE A 145 8.90 -5.54 4.85
N HIS A 146 9.65 -4.56 4.35
CA HIS A 146 11.11 -4.52 4.51
C HIS A 146 11.47 -3.81 5.82
N PRO A 147 12.68 -4.05 6.36
CA PRO A 147 13.16 -3.28 7.51
C PRO A 147 13.22 -1.78 7.20
N ILE A 148 12.48 -0.97 7.97
CA ILE A 148 12.40 0.48 7.78
C ILE A 148 13.02 1.29 8.93
N GLY A 149 13.46 0.61 9.99
CA GLY A 149 14.14 1.25 11.13
C GLY A 149 13.22 2.09 12.04
N VAL A 150 11.92 2.16 11.76
CA VAL A 150 10.94 2.90 12.56
C VAL A 150 9.76 1.99 12.92
N SER A 151 9.18 2.23 14.09
CA SER A 151 7.94 1.57 14.51
C SER A 151 6.74 2.42 14.09
N THR A 152 5.74 1.79 13.50
CA THR A 152 4.48 2.45 13.11
C THR A 152 3.33 1.81 13.85
N ALA A 153 2.65 2.58 14.70
CA ALA A 153 1.45 2.11 15.37
C ALA A 153 0.25 2.14 14.40
N LEU A 154 -0.47 1.04 14.37
CA LEU A 154 -1.65 0.86 13.55
C LEU A 154 -2.86 0.62 14.45
N ARG A 155 -4.03 1.08 13.99
CA ARG A 155 -5.31 0.77 14.61
C ARG A 155 -6.10 -0.15 13.68
N LEU A 156 -6.55 -1.28 14.19
CA LEU A 156 -7.44 -2.19 13.48
C LEU A 156 -8.83 -1.52 13.36
N GLU A 157 -9.32 -1.41 12.13
CA GLU A 157 -10.63 -0.84 11.81
C GLU A 157 -11.67 -1.92 11.56
N SER A 158 -11.29 -2.97 10.81
CA SER A 158 -12.19 -4.09 10.51
C SER A 158 -11.45 -5.37 10.21
N VAL A 159 -12.16 -6.49 10.39
CA VAL A 159 -11.76 -7.84 9.98
C VAL A 159 -12.90 -8.45 9.21
N GLN A 160 -12.60 -9.04 8.06
CA GLN A 160 -13.54 -9.78 7.24
C GLN A 160 -12.93 -11.12 6.83
N SER A 161 -13.63 -12.22 7.07
CA SER A 161 -13.23 -13.55 6.58
C SER A 161 -14.05 -13.92 5.34
N TRP A 162 -13.42 -14.70 4.47
CA TRP A 162 -14.02 -15.20 3.23
C TRP A 162 -14.13 -16.72 3.27
N PRO A 163 -15.08 -17.34 2.52
CA PRO A 163 -15.23 -18.80 2.46
C PRO A 163 -13.97 -19.53 1.98
N SER A 164 -13.13 -18.88 1.18
CA SER A 164 -11.78 -19.37 0.77
C SER A 164 -10.79 -19.52 1.93
N GLY A 165 -11.13 -18.99 3.11
CA GLY A 165 -10.19 -18.89 4.25
C GLY A 165 -9.33 -17.62 4.24
N PHE A 166 -9.50 -16.75 3.24
CA PHE A 166 -8.83 -15.45 3.23
C PHE A 166 -9.38 -14.56 4.35
N VAL A 167 -8.50 -13.73 4.92
CA VAL A 167 -8.87 -12.77 5.96
C VAL A 167 -8.38 -11.38 5.57
N ASN A 168 -9.31 -10.46 5.39
CA ASN A 168 -9.01 -9.05 5.16
C ASN A 168 -8.92 -8.32 6.51
N LEU A 169 -7.82 -7.61 6.68
CA LEU A 169 -7.55 -6.76 7.84
C LEU A 169 -7.43 -5.32 7.34
N THR A 170 -8.31 -4.45 7.79
CA THR A 170 -8.21 -3.02 7.50
C THR A 170 -7.56 -2.30 8.68
N TYR A 171 -6.49 -1.59 8.41
CA TYR A 171 -5.79 -0.77 9.39
C TYR A 171 -5.76 0.69 8.97
N SER A 172 -5.83 1.59 9.95
CA SER A 172 -5.44 2.99 9.79
C SER A 172 -4.18 3.29 10.60
N ARG A 173 -3.43 4.30 10.19
CA ARG A 173 -2.33 4.81 11.02
C ARG A 173 -2.91 5.38 12.31
N ALA A 174 -2.43 4.92 13.46
CA ALA A 174 -2.77 5.51 14.73
C ALA A 174 -2.25 6.97 14.75
N ARG A 175 -3.13 7.93 15.00
CA ARG A 175 -2.70 9.31 15.26
C ARG A 175 -1.88 9.28 16.55
N GLN A 176 -0.63 9.73 16.50
CA GLN A 176 0.08 10.02 17.73
C GLN A 176 -0.73 11.09 18.46
N HIS A 177 -1.17 10.79 19.68
CA HIS A 177 -1.67 11.79 20.59
C HIS A 177 -0.44 12.66 20.95
N GLY A 178 -0.18 13.70 20.13
CA GLY A 178 0.81 14.70 20.42
C GLY A 178 0.37 15.49 21.61
N GLU A 179 1.22 15.55 22.61
CA GLU A 179 1.47 16.68 23.51
C GLU A 179 0.37 17.74 23.62
N MET A 180 -0.65 17.45 24.39
CA MET A 180 -1.51 18.44 25.01
C MET A 180 -1.71 18.04 26.48
N ALA A 181 -0.64 18.10 27.26
CA ALA A 181 -0.73 18.21 28.70
C ALA A 181 0.50 18.98 29.22
N GLY A 182 0.58 20.23 28.84
CA GLY A 182 1.25 21.22 29.65
C GLY A 182 0.45 21.38 30.94
N GLY A 183 0.63 20.43 31.86
CA GLY A 183 0.12 20.54 33.23
C GLY A 183 0.90 21.63 33.94
N SER A 184 0.32 22.80 34.03
CA SER A 184 0.68 23.83 34.99
C SER A 184 0.64 23.22 36.40
N SER A 185 1.79 23.08 37.02
CA SER A 185 1.87 22.85 38.47
C SER A 185 1.29 24.07 39.19
N PRO A 186 0.35 23.89 40.12
CA PRO A 186 0.04 24.99 41.04
C PRO A 186 1.14 25.03 42.09
N SER A 187 1.88 26.12 42.09
CA SER A 187 2.64 26.60 43.28
C SER A 187 1.71 26.77 44.42
N GLY A 188 1.77 25.89 45.39
CA GLY A 188 1.08 25.99 46.69
C GLY A 188 2.08 26.42 47.75
N GLU A 189 1.92 27.68 48.19
CA GLU A 189 2.48 28.21 49.42
C GLU A 189 1.93 27.47 50.64
N ARG A 190 2.79 27.12 51.55
CA ARG A 190 2.92 27.25 53.02
C ARG A 190 3.66 26.07 53.63
#